data_51669d48446ef2ae62eb56238b1fe3fa
#
_entry.id   51669d48446ef2ae62eb56238b1fe3fa
#
_cell.length_a   1.000
_cell.length_b   1.000
_cell.length_c   1.000
_cell.angle_alpha   90.00
_cell.angle_beta   90.00
_cell.angle_gamma   90.00
#
_symmetry.space_group_name_H-M   'P 1'
#
loop_
_entity.id
_entity.type
_entity.pdbx_description
1 polymer ?
#
loop_
_entity_poly.entity_id
_entity_poly.type
_entity_poly.pdbx_seq_one_letter_code
_entity_poly.pdbx_strand_id
1 'polypeptide(L)'
;MTARQASRRPVVMGIVNVTPDSFSDGGRWFDEDAAVAHGLELVAQGAGIVDVGGESTRPGAERPSEDEELRRVVPVVRRLAEDGVVVSVDTMRSRVAEAGIEAGAAIINDVSGGLADPAIAGVVAGTDVPFVAMHWRGHSTDMYGPARYDDVVDEVCREIGRASCRERV
;
A
#
# COMPACT_ATOMS: atom_id res chain seq x y z
N MET A 1 -28.60 17.70 -7.21
CA MET A 1 -27.34 17.04 -6.89
C MET A 1 -26.81 17.65 -5.60
N THR A 2 -27.08 17.03 -4.48
CA THR A 2 -26.63 17.50 -3.16
C THR A 2 -25.18 17.09 -2.98
N ALA A 3 -24.27 18.07 -2.93
CA ALA A 3 -22.89 17.84 -2.56
C ALA A 3 -22.86 17.19 -1.17
N ARG A 4 -22.41 15.94 -1.08
CA ARG A 4 -22.05 15.29 0.18
C ARG A 4 -21.07 16.22 0.89
N GLN A 5 -21.48 16.76 2.02
CA GLN A 5 -20.57 17.44 2.94
C GLN A 5 -19.51 16.42 3.34
N ALA A 6 -18.33 16.50 2.73
CA ALA A 6 -17.19 15.70 3.14
C ALA A 6 -16.94 15.97 4.62
N SER A 7 -16.81 14.93 5.41
CA SER A 7 -16.48 15.02 6.83
C SER A 7 -15.26 15.93 6.98
N ARG A 8 -15.38 16.99 7.80
CA ARG A 8 -14.29 17.94 8.07
C ARG A 8 -13.20 17.35 8.98
N ARG A 9 -13.33 16.08 9.39
CA ARG A 9 -12.33 15.41 10.23
C ARG A 9 -11.39 14.61 9.35
N PRO A 10 -10.08 14.70 9.57
CA PRO A 10 -9.11 13.86 8.88
C PRO A 10 -9.40 12.38 9.20
N VAL A 11 -9.23 11.51 8.21
CA VAL A 11 -9.25 10.05 8.40
C VAL A 11 -7.81 9.62 8.70
N VAL A 12 -7.62 8.89 9.78
CA VAL A 12 -6.32 8.33 10.15
C VAL A 12 -6.15 6.97 9.49
N MET A 13 -5.04 6.76 8.82
CA MET A 13 -4.62 5.47 8.27
C MET A 13 -3.59 4.85 9.22
N GLY A 14 -3.93 3.71 9.82
CA GLY A 14 -3.02 2.91 10.63
C GLY A 14 -2.21 1.97 9.74
N ILE A 15 -0.94 1.71 10.07
CA ILE A 15 -0.03 0.91 9.24
C ILE A 15 0.28 -0.42 9.91
N VAL A 16 0.09 -1.52 9.18
CA VAL A 16 0.45 -2.88 9.59
C VAL A 16 1.51 -3.43 8.62
N ASN A 17 2.77 -3.40 9.07
CA ASN A 17 3.86 -3.99 8.29
C ASN A 17 3.96 -5.48 8.58
N VAL A 18 3.68 -6.30 7.56
CA VAL A 18 3.68 -7.77 7.63
C VAL A 18 5.05 -8.29 7.21
N THR A 19 6.08 -7.87 7.96
CA THR A 19 7.48 -8.27 7.72
C THR A 19 7.99 -9.18 8.83
N PRO A 20 8.99 -10.04 8.56
CA PRO A 20 9.53 -10.97 9.57
C PRO A 20 9.95 -10.30 10.87
N ASP A 21 10.43 -9.06 10.80
CA ASP A 21 10.92 -8.30 11.95
C ASP A 21 9.80 -7.66 12.78
N SER A 22 8.58 -7.62 12.26
CA SER A 22 7.47 -6.87 12.88
C SER A 22 6.65 -7.70 13.87
N PHE A 23 6.53 -9.03 13.68
CA PHE A 23 5.62 -9.89 14.43
C PHE A 23 6.23 -11.26 14.80
N SER A 24 7.54 -11.34 15.01
CA SER A 24 8.18 -12.61 15.36
C SER A 24 9.01 -12.50 16.63
N ASP A 25 8.82 -13.45 17.54
CA ASP A 25 9.75 -13.75 18.63
C ASP A 25 11.05 -14.35 18.05
N GLY A 26 11.91 -13.50 17.45
CA GLY A 26 13.20 -13.91 16.91
C GLY A 26 13.28 -14.14 15.40
N GLY A 27 12.40 -13.54 14.58
CA GLY A 27 12.64 -13.34 13.13
C GLY A 27 12.45 -14.56 12.22
N ARG A 28 11.77 -15.64 12.67
CA ARG A 28 11.68 -16.87 11.86
C ARG A 28 10.29 -17.19 11.28
N TRP A 29 9.22 -16.63 11.82
CA TRP A 29 7.86 -16.92 11.37
C TRP A 29 7.01 -15.66 11.40
N PHE A 30 6.31 -15.41 10.32
CA PHE A 30 5.26 -14.40 10.26
C PHE A 30 4.06 -14.89 11.09
N ASP A 31 3.57 -14.05 12.00
CA ASP A 31 2.39 -14.32 12.82
C ASP A 31 1.19 -13.53 12.27
N GLU A 32 0.33 -14.21 11.52
CA GLU A 32 -0.90 -13.64 10.95
C GLU A 32 -1.85 -13.14 12.04
N ASP A 33 -2.02 -13.91 13.12
CA ASP A 33 -2.92 -13.55 14.21
C ASP A 33 -2.46 -12.27 14.91
N ALA A 34 -1.16 -12.10 15.11
CA ALA A 34 -0.60 -10.89 15.68
C ALA A 34 -0.79 -9.68 14.76
N ALA A 35 -0.63 -9.85 13.43
CA ALA A 35 -0.84 -8.77 12.46
C ALA A 35 -2.32 -8.33 12.42
N VAL A 36 -3.25 -9.27 12.41
CA VAL A 36 -4.70 -8.98 12.45
C VAL A 36 -5.07 -8.30 13.77
N ALA A 37 -4.60 -8.82 14.91
CA ALA A 37 -4.85 -8.22 16.22
C ALA A 37 -4.35 -6.77 16.29
N HIS A 38 -3.15 -6.49 15.75
CA HIS A 38 -2.63 -5.14 15.67
C HIS A 38 -3.48 -4.23 14.78
N GLY A 39 -3.94 -4.71 13.62
CA GLY A 39 -4.86 -3.95 12.76
C GLY A 39 -6.15 -3.58 13.47
N LEU A 40 -6.76 -4.52 14.20
CA LEU A 40 -7.97 -4.27 14.99
C LEU A 40 -7.72 -3.30 16.16
N GLU A 41 -6.55 -3.37 16.78
CA GLU A 41 -6.14 -2.42 17.82
C GLU A 41 -6.04 -0.99 17.26
N LEU A 42 -5.44 -0.81 16.08
CA LEU A 42 -5.38 0.49 15.40
C LEU A 42 -6.77 1.06 15.13
N VAL A 43 -7.71 0.23 14.70
CA VAL A 43 -9.12 0.62 14.52
C VAL A 43 -9.74 1.05 15.85
N ALA A 44 -9.54 0.29 16.93
CA ALA A 44 -10.02 0.64 18.26
C ALA A 44 -9.44 1.97 18.78
N GLN A 45 -8.21 2.32 18.38
CA GLN A 45 -7.56 3.58 18.66
C GLN A 45 -8.03 4.74 17.76
N GLY A 46 -8.88 4.47 16.75
CA GLY A 46 -9.49 5.49 15.92
C GLY A 46 -8.99 5.56 14.48
N ALA A 47 -8.23 4.58 14.01
CA ALA A 47 -7.91 4.47 12.59
C ALA A 47 -9.19 4.18 11.79
N GLY A 48 -9.41 4.93 10.72
CA GLY A 48 -10.51 4.70 9.79
C GLY A 48 -10.14 3.82 8.61
N ILE A 49 -8.84 3.59 8.40
CA ILE A 49 -8.26 2.73 7.35
C ILE A 49 -7.08 2.00 7.97
N VAL A 50 -6.86 0.76 7.58
CA VAL A 50 -5.66 -0.02 7.92
C VAL A 50 -4.91 -0.33 6.64
N ASP A 51 -3.66 0.13 6.53
CA ASP A 51 -2.78 -0.09 5.38
C ASP A 51 -1.84 -1.27 5.66
N VAL A 52 -1.97 -2.33 4.85
CA VAL A 52 -1.27 -3.60 5.04
C VAL A 52 -0.19 -3.74 3.98
N GLY A 53 1.08 -3.82 4.41
CA GLY A 53 2.23 -3.95 3.51
C GLY A 53 3.12 -5.14 3.84
N GLY A 54 3.53 -5.89 2.82
CA GLY A 54 4.40 -7.08 2.93
C GLY A 54 5.87 -6.82 2.64
N GLU A 55 6.20 -5.63 2.13
CA GLU A 55 7.54 -5.17 1.78
C GLU A 55 7.95 -4.00 2.68
N SER A 56 9.20 -4.02 3.17
CA SER A 56 9.72 -2.89 3.95
C SER A 56 10.17 -1.76 3.03
N THR A 57 9.64 -0.57 3.24
CA THR A 57 10.06 0.66 2.55
C THR A 57 11.26 1.34 3.23
N ARG A 58 11.87 0.74 4.26
CA ARG A 58 13.06 1.29 4.92
C ARG A 58 14.24 1.30 3.98
N PRO A 59 15.09 2.34 4.03
CA PRO A 59 16.32 2.39 3.22
C PRO A 59 17.17 1.14 3.39
N GLY A 60 17.58 0.51 2.27
CA GLY A 60 18.41 -0.68 2.27
C GLY A 60 17.68 -2.00 2.56
N ALA A 61 16.37 -1.99 2.74
CA ALA A 61 15.61 -3.22 2.93
C ALA A 61 15.64 -4.09 1.66
N GLU A 62 15.85 -5.39 1.85
CA GLU A 62 15.71 -6.36 0.78
C GLU A 62 14.24 -6.61 0.46
N ARG A 63 13.95 -6.71 -0.83
CA ARG A 63 12.60 -7.00 -1.30
C ARG A 63 12.29 -8.49 -1.13
N PRO A 64 11.13 -8.87 -0.56
CA PRO A 64 10.68 -10.25 -0.59
C PRO A 64 10.38 -10.68 -2.02
N SER A 65 10.31 -12.00 -2.27
CA SER A 65 9.73 -12.51 -3.51
C SER A 65 8.22 -12.15 -3.56
N GLU A 66 7.65 -12.12 -4.76
CA GLU A 66 6.22 -11.86 -4.94
C GLU A 66 5.35 -12.88 -4.23
N ASP A 67 5.71 -14.17 -4.31
CA ASP A 67 4.97 -15.22 -3.62
C ASP A 67 5.05 -15.10 -2.09
N GLU A 68 6.18 -14.62 -1.58
CA GLU A 68 6.32 -14.34 -0.14
C GLU A 68 5.46 -13.13 0.29
N GLU A 69 5.39 -12.08 -0.51
CA GLU A 69 4.53 -10.94 -0.25
C GLU A 69 3.05 -11.33 -0.27
N LEU A 70 2.62 -12.11 -1.27
CA LEU A 70 1.26 -12.68 -1.33
C LEU A 70 0.91 -13.49 -0.08
N ARG A 71 1.83 -14.38 0.34
CA ARG A 71 1.64 -15.25 1.51
C ARG A 71 1.47 -14.44 2.80
N ARG A 72 2.13 -13.30 2.92
CA ARG A 72 2.04 -12.42 4.09
C ARG A 72 0.80 -11.55 4.08
N VAL A 73 0.52 -10.89 2.97
CA VAL A 73 -0.48 -9.81 2.88
C VAL A 73 -1.89 -10.35 2.76
N VAL A 74 -2.12 -11.29 1.85
CA VAL A 74 -3.48 -11.72 1.48
C VAL A 74 -4.31 -12.27 2.64
N PRO A 75 -3.77 -13.15 3.54
CA PRO A 75 -4.54 -13.63 4.67
C PRO A 75 -4.94 -12.52 5.64
N VAL A 76 -4.03 -11.59 5.93
CA VAL A 76 -4.29 -10.46 6.85
C VAL A 76 -5.36 -9.53 6.27
N VAL A 77 -5.26 -9.19 4.98
CA VAL A 77 -6.25 -8.36 4.29
C VAL A 77 -7.64 -8.99 4.37
N ARG A 78 -7.75 -10.30 4.07
CA ARG A 78 -9.02 -11.02 4.09
C ARG A 78 -9.67 -10.98 5.46
N ARG A 79 -8.94 -11.31 6.50
CA ARG A 79 -9.47 -11.32 7.87
C ARG A 79 -9.91 -9.95 8.34
N LEU A 80 -9.09 -8.91 8.11
CA LEU A 80 -9.48 -7.55 8.46
C LEU A 80 -10.71 -7.07 7.68
N ALA A 81 -10.82 -7.40 6.39
CA ALA A 81 -11.98 -7.07 5.57
C ALA A 81 -13.25 -7.82 6.04
N GLU A 82 -13.15 -9.10 6.41
CA GLU A 82 -14.23 -9.88 7.00
C GLU A 82 -14.73 -9.30 8.33
N ASP A 83 -13.83 -8.70 9.11
CA ASP A 83 -14.15 -7.97 10.35
C ASP A 83 -14.70 -6.55 10.10
N GLY A 84 -14.92 -6.16 8.82
CA GLY A 84 -15.52 -4.89 8.42
C GLY A 84 -14.54 -3.70 8.44
N VAL A 85 -13.23 -3.94 8.50
CA VAL A 85 -12.19 -2.91 8.43
C VAL A 85 -12.05 -2.42 6.98
N VAL A 86 -11.90 -1.11 6.78
CA VAL A 86 -11.50 -0.56 5.49
C VAL A 86 -10.00 -0.80 5.32
N VAL A 87 -9.65 -1.73 4.44
CA VAL A 87 -8.25 -2.16 4.24
C VAL A 87 -7.66 -1.50 2.99
N SER A 88 -6.47 -0.95 3.12
CA SER A 88 -5.58 -0.54 2.05
C SER A 88 -4.46 -1.57 1.91
N VAL A 89 -4.03 -1.86 0.70
CA VAL A 89 -2.87 -2.73 0.43
C VAL A 89 -1.73 -1.89 -0.11
N ASP A 90 -0.62 -1.85 0.65
CA ASP A 90 0.64 -1.22 0.23
C ASP A 90 1.47 -2.22 -0.58
N THR A 91 1.48 -2.03 -1.90
CA THR A 91 2.24 -2.89 -2.81
C THR A 91 2.58 -2.17 -4.11
N MET A 92 3.72 -2.54 -4.69
CA MET A 92 4.16 -2.11 -6.02
C MET A 92 3.96 -3.21 -7.08
N ARG A 93 3.24 -4.31 -6.76
CA ARG A 93 3.11 -5.47 -7.64
C ARG A 93 1.67 -5.70 -8.03
N SER A 94 1.42 -5.83 -9.32
CA SER A 94 0.07 -6.02 -9.89
C SER A 94 -0.62 -7.28 -9.36
N ARG A 95 0.12 -8.39 -9.24
CA ARG A 95 -0.41 -9.66 -8.74
C ARG A 95 -0.82 -9.60 -7.27
N VAL A 96 -0.06 -8.85 -6.46
CA VAL A 96 -0.40 -8.64 -5.03
C VAL A 96 -1.61 -7.72 -4.92
N ALA A 97 -1.69 -6.67 -5.74
CA ALA A 97 -2.84 -5.78 -5.80
C ALA A 97 -4.12 -6.53 -6.18
N GLU A 98 -4.06 -7.37 -7.23
CA GLU A 98 -5.19 -8.20 -7.68
C GLU A 98 -5.67 -9.13 -6.56
N ALA A 99 -4.76 -9.91 -5.97
CA ALA A 99 -5.09 -10.82 -4.87
C ALA A 99 -5.59 -10.09 -3.62
N GLY A 100 -5.08 -8.87 -3.34
CA GLY A 100 -5.56 -8.01 -2.27
C GLY A 100 -6.99 -7.53 -2.50
N ILE A 101 -7.33 -7.10 -3.72
CA ILE A 101 -8.69 -6.71 -4.10
C ILE A 101 -9.65 -7.91 -3.95
N GLU A 102 -9.26 -9.09 -4.44
CA GLU A 102 -10.05 -10.33 -4.26
C GLU A 102 -10.23 -10.72 -2.80
N ALA A 103 -9.28 -10.38 -1.94
CA ALA A 103 -9.35 -10.58 -0.50
C ALA A 103 -10.19 -9.53 0.24
N GLY A 104 -10.67 -8.48 -0.44
CA GLY A 104 -11.54 -7.45 0.11
C GLY A 104 -10.86 -6.12 0.38
N ALA A 105 -9.68 -5.85 -0.17
CA ALA A 105 -9.07 -4.53 -0.08
C ALA A 105 -9.96 -3.46 -0.72
N ALA A 106 -10.11 -2.34 -0.03
CA ALA A 106 -10.89 -1.19 -0.46
C ALA A 106 -10.04 -0.10 -1.12
N ILE A 107 -8.71 -0.17 -1.01
CA ILE A 107 -7.75 0.81 -1.55
C ILE A 107 -6.48 0.04 -1.97
N ILE A 108 -5.87 0.45 -3.08
CA ILE A 108 -4.50 0.06 -3.42
C ILE A 108 -3.60 1.27 -3.25
N ASN A 109 -2.55 1.11 -2.45
CA ASN A 109 -1.56 2.13 -2.13
C ASN A 109 -0.22 1.73 -2.77
N ASP A 110 0.19 2.42 -3.83
CA ASP A 110 1.43 2.12 -4.55
C ASP A 110 2.43 3.27 -4.42
N VAL A 111 3.47 3.04 -3.61
CA VAL A 111 4.55 4.01 -3.41
C VAL A 111 5.32 4.34 -4.69
N SER A 112 5.23 3.50 -5.71
CA SER A 112 5.86 3.75 -7.01
C SER A 112 4.95 4.51 -7.99
N GLY A 113 3.65 4.63 -7.70
CA GLY A 113 2.68 5.22 -8.61
C GLY A 113 2.57 4.49 -9.96
N GLY A 114 2.70 3.16 -9.95
CA GLY A 114 2.66 2.31 -11.14
C GLY A 114 3.97 2.25 -11.94
N LEU A 115 5.06 2.83 -11.42
CA LEU A 115 6.34 2.85 -12.14
C LEU A 115 7.15 1.56 -11.96
N ALA A 116 7.02 0.88 -10.83
CA ALA A 116 7.72 -0.36 -10.54
C ALA A 116 7.11 -1.56 -11.29
N ASP A 117 5.78 -1.60 -11.41
CA ASP A 117 5.03 -2.60 -12.18
C ASP A 117 3.90 -1.91 -12.96
N PRO A 118 4.10 -1.60 -14.25
CA PRO A 118 3.10 -0.92 -15.07
C PRO A 118 1.77 -1.68 -15.25
N ALA A 119 1.73 -2.98 -14.94
CA ALA A 119 0.50 -3.78 -15.03
C ALA A 119 -0.50 -3.46 -13.90
N ILE A 120 -0.03 -2.86 -12.78
CA ILE A 120 -0.88 -2.54 -11.63
C ILE A 120 -2.01 -1.56 -12.01
N ALA A 121 -1.71 -0.59 -12.88
CA ALA A 121 -2.72 0.35 -13.37
C ALA A 121 -3.86 -0.36 -14.11
N GLY A 122 -3.53 -1.38 -14.92
CA GLY A 122 -4.54 -2.20 -15.61
C GLY A 122 -5.41 -3.01 -14.66
N VAL A 123 -4.83 -3.55 -13.59
CA VAL A 123 -5.57 -4.28 -12.54
C VAL A 123 -6.57 -3.35 -11.86
N VAL A 124 -6.13 -2.18 -11.41
CA VAL A 124 -6.99 -1.24 -10.68
C VAL A 124 -8.04 -0.61 -11.58
N ALA A 125 -7.70 -0.27 -12.83
CA ALA A 125 -8.64 0.31 -13.80
C ALA A 125 -9.83 -0.62 -14.15
N GLY A 126 -9.67 -1.93 -13.93
CA GLY A 126 -10.75 -2.92 -14.07
C GLY A 126 -11.71 -2.98 -12.88
N THR A 127 -11.52 -2.14 -11.86
CA THR A 127 -12.27 -2.14 -10.59
C THR A 127 -12.70 -0.74 -10.20
N ASP A 128 -13.57 -0.63 -9.17
CA ASP A 128 -13.92 0.66 -8.56
C ASP A 128 -13.03 1.01 -7.35
N VAL A 129 -11.92 0.28 -7.15
CA VAL A 129 -11.02 0.47 -6.01
C VAL A 129 -10.15 1.71 -6.24
N PRO A 130 -10.12 2.68 -5.30
CA PRO A 130 -9.22 3.82 -5.37
C PRO A 130 -7.74 3.39 -5.39
N PHE A 131 -6.97 4.09 -6.23
CA PHE A 131 -5.53 3.92 -6.34
C PHE A 131 -4.80 5.15 -5.80
N VAL A 132 -3.90 4.94 -4.86
CA VAL A 132 -3.04 5.99 -4.31
C VAL A 132 -1.69 5.93 -5.00
N ALA A 133 -1.42 6.91 -5.85
CA ALA A 133 -0.15 7.06 -6.54
C ALA A 133 0.76 8.03 -5.79
N MET A 134 1.96 7.58 -5.43
CA MET A 134 2.96 8.40 -4.77
C MET A 134 4.08 8.79 -5.74
N HIS A 135 4.81 9.87 -5.44
CA HIS A 135 6.03 10.24 -6.13
C HIS A 135 7.14 9.23 -5.81
N TRP A 136 7.84 8.74 -6.84
CA TRP A 136 8.85 7.70 -6.68
C TRP A 136 9.98 7.86 -7.71
N ARG A 137 11.21 7.62 -7.29
CA ARG A 137 12.41 7.65 -8.14
C ARG A 137 13.27 6.39 -8.07
N GLY A 138 12.98 5.47 -7.15
CA GLY A 138 13.75 4.24 -7.01
C GLY A 138 13.34 3.38 -5.82
N HIS A 139 13.78 2.14 -5.84
CA HIS A 139 13.54 1.20 -4.74
C HIS A 139 14.32 1.58 -3.47
N SER A 140 13.93 1.02 -2.33
CA SER A 140 14.53 1.26 -1.00
C SER A 140 16.04 1.09 -0.98
N THR A 141 16.57 0.19 -1.81
CA THR A 141 18.02 -0.08 -1.94
C THR A 141 18.80 1.08 -2.56
N ASP A 142 18.16 1.93 -3.38
CA ASP A 142 18.82 3.02 -4.12
C ASP A 142 18.06 4.36 -4.06
N MET A 143 17.13 4.51 -3.13
CA MET A 143 16.22 5.67 -3.07
C MET A 143 16.93 7.03 -2.86
N TYR A 144 18.15 7.04 -2.31
CA TYR A 144 18.91 8.26 -2.09
C TYR A 144 19.73 8.71 -3.29
N GLY A 145 20.10 7.78 -4.18
CA GLY A 145 20.88 8.12 -5.38
C GLY A 145 20.17 9.10 -6.31
N PRO A 146 18.91 8.82 -6.69
CA PRO A 146 18.08 9.68 -7.52
C PRO A 146 17.50 10.91 -6.82
N ALA A 147 17.64 11.05 -5.50
CA ALA A 147 17.05 12.14 -4.71
C ALA A 147 17.79 13.49 -4.90
N ARG A 148 18.00 13.88 -6.16
CA ARG A 148 18.59 15.17 -6.56
C ARG A 148 17.58 15.92 -7.42
N TYR A 149 17.35 17.19 -7.08
CA TYR A 149 16.37 18.06 -7.72
C TYR A 149 17.01 19.40 -8.02
N ASP A 150 16.71 19.95 -9.19
CA ASP A 150 16.99 21.35 -9.52
C ASP A 150 15.85 22.23 -9.00
N ASP A 151 14.59 21.79 -9.21
CA ASP A 151 13.39 22.37 -8.61
C ASP A 151 12.48 21.21 -8.15
N VAL A 152 12.47 20.95 -6.84
CA VAL A 152 11.75 19.82 -6.25
C VAL A 152 10.24 19.91 -6.48
N VAL A 153 9.66 21.11 -6.44
CA VAL A 153 8.21 21.28 -6.59
C VAL A 153 7.79 20.98 -8.03
N ASP A 154 8.48 21.61 -9.00
CA ASP A 154 8.17 21.44 -10.41
C ASP A 154 8.41 19.98 -10.87
N GLU A 155 9.53 19.39 -10.44
CA GLU A 155 9.86 18.01 -10.79
C GLU A 155 8.87 17.00 -10.21
N VAL A 156 8.53 17.10 -8.92
CA VAL A 156 7.55 16.21 -8.27
C VAL A 156 6.17 16.34 -8.92
N CYS A 157 5.70 17.55 -9.17
CA CYS A 157 4.41 17.78 -9.84
C CYS A 157 4.39 17.18 -11.26
N ARG A 158 5.49 17.33 -12.00
CA ARG A 158 5.62 16.79 -13.37
C ARG A 158 5.69 15.26 -13.38
N GLU A 159 6.38 14.67 -12.41
CA GLU A 159 6.57 13.23 -12.32
C GLU A 159 5.30 12.52 -11.86
N ILE A 160 4.58 13.04 -10.85
CA ILE A 160 3.25 12.54 -10.47
C ILE A 160 2.24 12.73 -11.61
N GLY A 161 2.27 13.86 -12.32
CA GLY A 161 1.41 14.10 -13.47
C GLY A 161 1.58 13.05 -14.58
N ARG A 162 2.79 12.53 -14.79
CA ARG A 162 3.02 11.43 -15.75
C ARG A 162 2.44 10.10 -15.26
N ALA A 163 2.51 9.81 -13.97
CA ALA A 163 1.89 8.62 -13.39
C ALA A 163 0.36 8.68 -13.58
N SER A 164 -0.28 9.79 -13.21
CA SER A 164 -1.74 9.96 -13.34
C SER A 164 -2.26 10.03 -14.77
N CYS A 165 -1.42 10.38 -15.76
CA CYS A 165 -1.81 10.39 -17.17
C CYS A 165 -1.85 9.00 -17.83
N ARG A 166 -1.20 8.00 -17.24
CA ARG A 166 -1.22 6.62 -17.76
C ARG A 166 -2.57 5.92 -17.56
N GLU A 167 -3.37 6.40 -16.61
CA GLU A 167 -4.70 5.85 -16.30
C GLU A 167 -5.84 6.39 -17.17
N ARG A 168 -5.55 7.29 -18.12
CA ARG A 168 -6.57 7.91 -18.97
C ARG A 168 -6.62 7.36 -20.40
N VAL A 169 -6.19 6.13 -20.61
CA VAL A 169 -6.28 5.49 -21.94
C VAL A 169 -7.35 4.43 -21.96
#